data_fc5f28eaf450cc11fd4d2e0f8c7da112
#
_entry.id   fc5f28eaf450cc11fd4d2e0f8c7da112
#
_cell.length_a   1.000
_cell.length_b   1.000
_cell.length_c   1.000
_cell.angle_alpha   90.00
_cell.angle_beta   90.00
_cell.angle_gamma   90.00
#
_symmetry.space_group_name_H-M   'P 1'
#
loop_
_entity.id
_entity.type
_entity.pdbx_description
1 polymer ?
#
loop_
_entity_poly.entity_id
_entity_poly.type
_entity_poly.pdbx_seq_one_letter_code
_entity_poly.pdbx_strand_id
1 'polypeptide(L)'
;MTGGQRFARAVTTLVVRRPVLWKLFRRRLTRNFDRLAPEWDATRVSPERLRPLIAALDALPAPPEHVLDLGTGSGAVARLVAERWAAAEVTGVDVSAEMVREAQLRGSSDREHYTQADAAALPFADGAFDLVTLNNMIPFFSELARVTAVGGHVAIAYSLGARTPIWVPTARLRAELKKRGFAHVADFSVDHGVSLLARKGPQS
;
A
#
# COMPACT_ATOMS: atom_id res chain seq x y z
N MET A 1 21.29 3.45 7.05
CA MET A 1 20.60 2.30 6.40
C MET A 1 21.47 1.06 6.52
N THR A 2 20.90 -0.04 6.99
CA THR A 2 21.52 -1.38 7.03
C THR A 2 21.70 -1.95 5.61
N GLY A 3 22.50 -3.05 5.47
CA GLY A 3 22.64 -3.74 4.19
C GLY A 3 21.32 -4.19 3.57
N GLY A 4 20.41 -4.74 4.40
CA GLY A 4 19.06 -5.14 3.95
C GLY A 4 18.19 -3.96 3.49
N GLN A 5 18.28 -2.82 4.16
CA GLN A 5 17.56 -1.61 3.75
C GLN A 5 18.09 -1.03 2.42
N ARG A 6 19.43 -1.07 2.20
CA ARG A 6 20.01 -0.66 0.92
C ARG A 6 19.60 -1.59 -0.22
N PHE A 7 19.54 -2.89 0.04
CA PHE A 7 19.03 -3.87 -0.91
C PHE A 7 17.55 -3.60 -1.26
N ALA A 8 16.67 -3.42 -0.26
CA ALA A 8 15.27 -3.09 -0.49
C ALA A 8 15.11 -1.80 -1.33
N ARG A 9 15.92 -0.77 -1.06
CA ARG A 9 15.94 0.48 -1.84
C ARG A 9 16.33 0.24 -3.31
N ALA A 10 17.38 -0.53 -3.55
CA ALA A 10 17.85 -0.84 -4.91
C ALA A 10 16.77 -1.63 -5.67
N VAL A 11 16.18 -2.66 -5.05
CA VAL A 11 15.10 -3.43 -5.64
C VAL A 11 13.90 -2.56 -5.95
N THR A 12 13.46 -1.69 -5.04
CA THR A 12 12.36 -0.74 -5.28
C THR A 12 12.62 0.12 -6.51
N THR A 13 13.81 0.70 -6.61
CA THR A 13 14.18 1.54 -7.76
C THR A 13 14.15 0.78 -9.07
N LEU A 14 14.64 -0.46 -9.08
CA LEU A 14 14.66 -1.33 -10.27
C LEU A 14 13.25 -1.76 -10.67
N VAL A 15 12.44 -2.24 -9.70
CA VAL A 15 11.09 -2.76 -9.95
C VAL A 15 10.14 -1.65 -10.42
N VAL A 16 10.24 -0.46 -9.83
CA VAL A 16 9.43 0.70 -10.28
C VAL A 16 9.75 1.10 -11.72
N ARG A 17 10.99 0.91 -12.18
CA ARG A 17 11.40 1.17 -13.56
C ARG A 17 11.05 0.03 -14.53
N ARG A 18 11.20 -1.21 -14.05
CA ARG A 18 11.00 -2.45 -14.82
C ARG A 18 10.29 -3.50 -13.97
N PRO A 19 8.94 -3.48 -13.89
CA PRO A 19 8.17 -4.36 -13.00
C PRO A 19 8.43 -5.85 -13.20
N VAL A 20 8.77 -6.27 -14.40
CA VAL A 20 9.13 -7.68 -14.72
C VAL A 20 10.28 -8.21 -13.86
N LEU A 21 11.17 -7.34 -13.40
CA LEU A 21 12.29 -7.72 -12.52
C LEU A 21 11.83 -8.16 -11.12
N TRP A 22 10.59 -7.86 -10.74
CA TRP A 22 10.00 -8.33 -9.48
C TRP A 22 10.12 -9.83 -9.31
N LYS A 23 9.90 -10.59 -10.37
CA LYS A 23 10.00 -12.06 -10.35
C LYS A 23 11.35 -12.59 -9.84
N LEU A 24 12.44 -11.83 -10.05
CA LEU A 24 13.80 -12.20 -9.60
C LEU A 24 14.00 -11.97 -8.10
N PHE A 25 13.37 -10.93 -7.55
CA PHE A 25 13.61 -10.49 -6.17
C PHE A 25 12.51 -10.94 -5.20
N ARG A 26 11.31 -11.27 -5.69
CA ARG A 26 10.14 -11.61 -4.90
C ARG A 26 10.45 -12.62 -3.80
N ARG A 27 10.98 -13.81 -4.16
CA ARG A 27 11.24 -14.90 -3.20
C ARG A 27 12.17 -14.48 -2.06
N ARG A 28 13.16 -13.64 -2.33
CA ARG A 28 14.11 -13.17 -1.30
C ARG A 28 13.45 -12.16 -0.37
N LEU A 29 12.67 -11.24 -0.92
CA LEU A 29 11.93 -10.26 -0.12
C LEU A 29 10.86 -10.93 0.73
N THR A 30 10.05 -11.83 0.16
CA THR A 30 9.03 -12.61 0.89
C THR A 30 9.65 -13.32 2.09
N ARG A 31 10.72 -14.10 1.90
CA ARG A 31 11.40 -14.79 3.00
C ARG A 31 11.91 -13.85 4.11
N ASN A 32 12.29 -12.64 3.74
CA ASN A 32 12.69 -11.65 4.73
C ASN A 32 11.49 -11.13 5.53
N PHE A 33 10.35 -10.90 4.88
CA PHE A 33 9.11 -10.50 5.55
C PHE A 33 8.56 -11.63 6.41
N ASP A 34 8.53 -12.89 5.92
CA ASP A 34 8.11 -14.05 6.72
C ASP A 34 8.89 -14.13 8.05
N ARG A 35 10.21 -13.95 8.01
CA ARG A 35 11.04 -13.97 9.22
C ARG A 35 10.75 -12.82 10.19
N LEU A 36 10.34 -11.66 9.69
CA LEU A 36 10.09 -10.47 10.48
C LEU A 36 8.65 -10.37 10.99
N ALA A 37 7.73 -11.16 10.45
CA ALA A 37 6.31 -11.06 10.72
C ALA A 37 5.95 -11.16 12.21
N PRO A 38 6.50 -12.10 13.02
CA PRO A 38 6.13 -12.23 14.44
C PRO A 38 6.42 -10.96 15.27
N GLU A 39 7.47 -10.21 14.92
CA GLU A 39 7.88 -9.00 15.65
C GLU A 39 7.51 -7.70 14.90
N TRP A 40 6.73 -7.82 13.82
CA TRP A 40 6.48 -6.68 12.93
C TRP A 40 5.80 -5.52 13.64
N ASP A 41 4.70 -5.78 14.33
CA ASP A 41 3.93 -4.75 15.04
C ASP A 41 4.76 -4.08 16.12
N ALA A 42 5.42 -4.86 16.98
CA ALA A 42 6.22 -4.33 18.07
C ALA A 42 7.37 -3.41 17.60
N THR A 43 7.86 -3.63 16.38
CA THR A 43 9.07 -2.94 15.89
C THR A 43 8.82 -1.93 14.78
N ARG A 44 7.69 -2.02 14.06
CA ARG A 44 7.44 -1.26 12.81
C ARG A 44 6.08 -0.60 12.71
N VAL A 45 5.12 -0.98 13.54
CA VAL A 45 3.82 -0.33 13.59
C VAL A 45 3.79 0.63 14.77
N SER A 46 3.42 1.88 14.53
CA SER A 46 3.12 2.85 15.57
C SER A 46 2.14 3.91 15.02
N PRO A 47 1.37 4.59 15.88
CA PRO A 47 0.45 5.64 15.45
C PRO A 47 1.14 6.72 14.62
N GLU A 48 2.35 7.13 14.99
CA GLU A 48 3.12 8.17 14.28
C GLU A 48 3.44 7.76 12.84
N ARG A 49 3.69 6.47 12.61
CA ARG A 49 4.00 5.95 11.28
C ARG A 49 2.80 5.86 10.35
N LEU A 50 1.60 5.89 10.91
CA LEU A 50 0.35 5.90 10.13
C LEU A 50 -0.13 7.33 9.83
N ARG A 51 0.31 8.36 10.57
CA ARG A 51 -0.13 9.75 10.37
C ARG A 51 -0.05 10.26 8.93
N PRO A 52 1.00 9.99 8.14
CA PRO A 52 1.03 10.44 6.75
C PRO A 52 -0.09 9.83 5.91
N LEU A 53 -0.38 8.54 6.11
CA LEU A 53 -1.51 7.90 5.43
C LEU A 53 -2.85 8.47 5.92
N ILE A 54 -3.01 8.64 7.22
CA ILE A 54 -4.22 9.24 7.82
C ILE A 54 -4.50 10.61 7.20
N ALA A 55 -3.49 11.45 7.02
CA ALA A 55 -3.68 12.75 6.37
C ALA A 55 -4.21 12.64 4.92
N ALA A 56 -3.80 11.62 4.17
CA ALA A 56 -4.37 11.35 2.85
C ALA A 56 -5.81 10.81 2.93
N LEU A 57 -6.10 9.98 3.92
CA LEU A 57 -7.45 9.45 4.15
C LEU A 57 -8.43 10.54 4.61
N ASP A 58 -7.97 11.53 5.39
CA ASP A 58 -8.76 12.68 5.84
C ASP A 58 -9.19 13.58 4.68
N ALA A 59 -8.48 13.55 3.56
CA ALA A 59 -8.78 14.34 2.36
C ALA A 59 -9.71 13.62 1.37
N LEU A 60 -10.18 12.41 1.69
CA LEU A 60 -11.17 11.73 0.87
C LEU A 60 -12.52 12.48 0.91
N PRO A 61 -13.20 12.64 -0.23
CA PRO A 61 -14.45 13.39 -0.30
C PRO A 61 -15.63 12.66 0.35
N ALA A 62 -15.53 11.34 0.49
CA ALA A 62 -16.56 10.49 1.11
C ALA A 62 -15.91 9.20 1.67
N PRO A 63 -16.54 8.53 2.63
CA PRO A 63 -16.14 7.20 3.08
C PRO A 63 -16.12 6.20 1.91
N PRO A 64 -15.08 5.34 1.80
CA PRO A 64 -15.05 4.26 0.83
C PRO A 64 -15.93 3.08 1.28
N GLU A 65 -16.38 2.28 0.32
CA GLU A 65 -17.15 1.05 0.57
C GLU A 65 -16.28 -0.20 0.40
N HIS A 66 -15.45 -0.23 -0.66
CA HIS A 66 -14.55 -1.35 -0.96
C HIS A 66 -13.09 -0.91 -0.97
N VAL A 67 -12.33 -1.35 0.01
CA VAL A 67 -10.95 -0.91 0.22
C VAL A 67 -9.97 -2.06 0.02
N LEU A 68 -8.92 -1.82 -0.76
CA LEU A 68 -7.75 -2.71 -0.84
C LEU A 68 -6.58 -2.10 -0.08
N ASP A 69 -6.07 -2.81 0.93
CA ASP A 69 -4.80 -2.48 1.58
C ASP A 69 -3.68 -3.35 0.98
N LEU A 70 -2.88 -2.74 0.13
CA LEU A 70 -1.87 -3.44 -0.68
C LEU A 70 -0.51 -3.45 0.01
N GLY A 71 0.00 -4.65 0.32
CA GLY A 71 1.14 -4.86 1.20
C GLY A 71 0.74 -4.64 2.66
N THR A 72 -0.37 -5.25 3.05
CA THR A 72 -1.04 -5.04 4.35
C THR A 72 -0.15 -5.36 5.56
N GLY A 73 0.90 -6.19 5.36
CA GLY A 73 1.74 -6.66 6.45
C GLY A 73 0.89 -7.36 7.52
N SER A 74 1.03 -6.95 8.76
CA SER A 74 0.24 -7.44 9.91
C SER A 74 -1.18 -6.85 9.99
N GLY A 75 -1.68 -6.16 8.95
CA GLY A 75 -3.04 -5.64 8.89
C GLY A 75 -3.28 -4.28 9.57
N ALA A 76 -2.23 -3.55 9.94
CA ALA A 76 -2.39 -2.31 10.71
C ALA A 76 -3.21 -1.23 9.99
N VAL A 77 -3.02 -1.08 8.67
CA VAL A 77 -3.78 -0.12 7.86
C VAL A 77 -5.21 -0.64 7.61
N ALA A 78 -5.36 -1.92 7.33
CA ALA A 78 -6.69 -2.52 7.12
C ALA A 78 -7.57 -2.34 8.37
N ARG A 79 -7.05 -2.61 9.58
CA ARG A 79 -7.77 -2.36 10.85
C ARG A 79 -8.12 -0.89 11.02
N LEU A 80 -7.16 0.02 10.80
CA LEU A 80 -7.39 1.47 10.87
C LEU A 80 -8.56 1.90 9.97
N VAL A 81 -8.62 1.37 8.76
CA VAL A 81 -9.67 1.68 7.78
C VAL A 81 -11.03 1.11 8.24
N ALA A 82 -11.07 -0.14 8.71
CA ALA A 82 -12.29 -0.79 9.20
C ALA A 82 -12.84 -0.10 10.46
N GLU A 83 -11.96 0.35 11.36
CA GLU A 83 -12.35 1.12 12.55
C GLU A 83 -12.89 2.50 12.18
N ARG A 84 -12.28 3.15 11.17
CA ARG A 84 -12.65 4.50 10.76
C ARG A 84 -14.00 4.54 10.02
N TRP A 85 -14.28 3.56 9.19
CA TRP A 85 -15.47 3.49 8.35
C TRP A 85 -16.22 2.18 8.54
N ALA A 86 -17.24 2.23 9.40
CA ALA A 86 -17.99 1.05 9.82
C ALA A 86 -18.70 0.28 8.70
N ALA A 87 -18.89 0.90 7.52
CA ALA A 87 -19.50 0.28 6.35
C ALA A 87 -18.47 -0.25 5.34
N ALA A 88 -17.16 0.03 5.54
CA ALA A 88 -16.14 -0.37 4.58
C ALA A 88 -15.82 -1.86 4.68
N GLU A 89 -15.81 -2.53 3.53
CA GLU A 89 -15.25 -3.87 3.35
C GLU A 89 -13.78 -3.73 2.98
N VAL A 90 -12.89 -4.28 3.80
CA VAL A 90 -11.45 -4.09 3.66
C VAL A 90 -10.78 -5.40 3.29
N THR A 91 -10.12 -5.42 2.15
CA THR A 91 -9.29 -6.55 1.72
C THR A 91 -7.82 -6.20 1.90
N GLY A 92 -7.14 -6.87 2.81
CA GLY A 92 -5.69 -6.76 2.99
C GLY A 92 -4.96 -7.85 2.21
N VAL A 93 -3.96 -7.49 1.40
CA VAL A 93 -3.15 -8.47 0.69
C VAL A 93 -1.66 -8.28 0.98
N ASP A 94 -0.94 -9.40 1.12
CA ASP A 94 0.51 -9.42 1.21
C ASP A 94 1.07 -10.63 0.45
N VAL A 95 2.30 -10.51 -0.03
CA VAL A 95 3.01 -11.63 -0.68
C VAL A 95 3.55 -12.64 0.34
N SER A 96 3.72 -12.23 1.59
CA SER A 96 4.18 -13.04 2.72
C SER A 96 2.99 -13.74 3.38
N ALA A 97 3.01 -15.08 3.39
CA ALA A 97 1.99 -15.87 4.08
C ALA A 97 1.99 -15.63 5.60
N GLU A 98 3.17 -15.43 6.20
CA GLU A 98 3.30 -15.16 7.62
C GLU A 98 2.73 -13.78 7.99
N MET A 99 2.90 -12.76 7.15
CA MET A 99 2.25 -11.45 7.36
C MET A 99 0.72 -11.58 7.30
N VAL A 100 0.19 -12.31 6.32
CA VAL A 100 -1.25 -12.56 6.21
C VAL A 100 -1.76 -13.30 7.46
N ARG A 101 -1.05 -14.30 7.94
CA ARG A 101 -1.40 -15.02 9.18
C ARG A 101 -1.42 -14.07 10.39
N GLU A 102 -0.42 -13.21 10.53
CA GLU A 102 -0.39 -12.20 11.60
C GLU A 102 -1.55 -11.19 11.48
N ALA A 103 -1.90 -10.79 10.26
CA ALA A 103 -3.05 -9.91 10.01
C ALA A 103 -4.37 -10.59 10.41
N GLN A 104 -4.58 -11.85 10.03
CA GLN A 104 -5.77 -12.65 10.41
C GLN A 104 -5.90 -12.82 11.92
N LEU A 105 -4.79 -13.05 12.63
CA LEU A 105 -4.78 -13.19 14.09
C LEU A 105 -5.13 -11.88 14.83
N ARG A 106 -4.89 -10.72 14.19
CA ARG A 106 -5.12 -9.40 14.76
C ARG A 106 -6.39 -8.72 14.23
N GLY A 107 -7.00 -9.27 13.21
CA GLY A 107 -8.26 -8.77 12.67
C GLY A 107 -9.32 -8.69 13.76
N SER A 108 -10.08 -7.62 13.78
CA SER A 108 -11.07 -7.31 14.82
C SER A 108 -12.50 -7.22 14.29
N SER A 109 -12.69 -7.40 12.98
CA SER A 109 -13.99 -7.22 12.31
C SER A 109 -14.20 -8.27 11.21
N ASP A 110 -15.44 -8.73 11.05
CA ASP A 110 -15.86 -9.63 9.96
C ASP A 110 -15.73 -8.98 8.57
N ARG A 111 -15.52 -7.67 8.52
CA ARG A 111 -15.31 -6.90 7.27
C ARG A 111 -13.83 -6.81 6.86
N GLU A 112 -12.94 -7.39 7.62
CA GLU A 112 -11.53 -7.47 7.29
C GLU A 112 -11.19 -8.83 6.69
N HIS A 113 -10.83 -8.84 5.42
CA HIS A 113 -10.48 -10.05 4.69
C HIS A 113 -9.00 -10.02 4.33
N TYR A 114 -8.24 -11.03 4.76
CA TYR A 114 -6.81 -11.10 4.51
C TYR A 114 -6.45 -12.28 3.62
N THR A 115 -5.72 -12.03 2.54
CA THR A 115 -5.33 -13.08 1.59
C THR A 115 -3.90 -12.91 1.07
N GLN A 116 -3.23 -14.02 0.82
CA GLN A 116 -1.92 -14.00 0.21
C GLN A 116 -2.05 -13.73 -1.29
N ALA A 117 -1.46 -12.63 -1.78
CA ALA A 117 -1.44 -12.31 -3.20
C ALA A 117 -0.18 -11.54 -3.60
N ASP A 118 0.19 -11.67 -4.88
CA ASP A 118 1.27 -10.88 -5.48
C ASP A 118 0.71 -9.57 -6.03
N ALA A 119 1.16 -8.45 -5.50
CA ALA A 119 0.74 -7.13 -5.95
C ALA A 119 1.07 -6.82 -7.42
N ALA A 120 1.93 -7.62 -8.06
CA ALA A 120 2.23 -7.53 -9.49
C ALA A 120 1.20 -8.25 -10.37
N ALA A 121 0.29 -9.06 -9.77
CA ALA A 121 -0.77 -9.81 -10.46
C ALA A 121 -1.88 -10.13 -9.45
N LEU A 122 -2.74 -9.16 -9.19
CA LEU A 122 -3.80 -9.26 -8.18
C LEU A 122 -4.97 -10.11 -8.66
N PRO A 123 -5.53 -10.99 -7.83
CA PRO A 123 -6.64 -11.88 -8.20
C PRO A 123 -8.01 -11.19 -8.10
N PHE A 124 -8.10 -9.91 -8.46
CA PHE A 124 -9.33 -9.11 -8.39
C PHE A 124 -9.73 -8.59 -9.76
N ALA A 125 -11.02 -8.33 -9.94
CA ALA A 125 -11.57 -7.74 -11.14
C ALA A 125 -11.09 -6.28 -11.33
N ASP A 126 -11.19 -5.79 -12.57
CA ASP A 126 -10.94 -4.40 -12.90
C ASP A 126 -11.95 -3.50 -12.17
N GLY A 127 -11.45 -2.43 -11.55
CA GLY A 127 -12.30 -1.48 -10.84
C GLY A 127 -13.00 -2.03 -9.60
N ALA A 128 -12.45 -3.07 -8.96
CA ALA A 128 -13.08 -3.72 -7.81
C ALA A 128 -13.06 -2.84 -6.53
N PHE A 129 -12.18 -1.83 -6.45
CA PHE A 129 -12.00 -1.04 -5.24
C PHE A 129 -12.15 0.46 -5.49
N ASP A 130 -12.86 1.13 -4.60
CA ASP A 130 -13.00 2.58 -4.61
C ASP A 130 -11.88 3.30 -3.83
N LEU A 131 -11.16 2.58 -2.96
CA LEU A 131 -9.92 3.04 -2.34
C LEU A 131 -8.86 1.95 -2.37
N VAL A 132 -7.64 2.30 -2.80
CA VAL A 132 -6.45 1.44 -2.65
C VAL A 132 -5.42 2.16 -1.79
N THR A 133 -5.02 1.55 -0.66
CA THR A 133 -3.99 2.07 0.23
C THR A 133 -2.66 1.33 0.04
N LEU A 134 -1.56 2.07 0.14
CA LEU A 134 -0.20 1.54 0.18
C LEU A 134 0.58 2.27 1.28
N ASN A 135 1.04 1.55 2.29
CA ASN A 135 1.91 2.12 3.32
C ASN A 135 3.29 1.43 3.31
N ASN A 136 4.34 2.16 2.93
CA ASN A 136 5.70 1.62 2.80
C ASN A 136 5.81 0.42 1.82
N MET A 137 5.06 0.46 0.73
CA MET A 137 4.96 -0.62 -0.25
C MET A 137 5.53 -0.18 -1.62
N ILE A 138 6.02 -1.14 -2.41
CA ILE A 138 6.39 -0.92 -3.83
C ILE A 138 5.12 -0.77 -4.66
N PRO A 139 4.88 0.35 -5.35
CA PRO A 139 3.69 0.50 -6.17
C PRO A 139 3.84 -0.25 -7.50
N PHE A 140 2.92 -1.16 -7.78
CA PHE A 140 2.73 -1.80 -9.08
C PHE A 140 1.66 -1.03 -9.86
N PHE A 141 2.06 0.05 -10.50
CA PHE A 141 1.15 1.06 -11.04
C PHE A 141 0.11 0.54 -12.03
N SER A 142 0.42 -0.51 -12.81
CA SER A 142 -0.54 -1.09 -13.75
C SER A 142 -1.66 -1.83 -13.02
N GLU A 143 -1.33 -2.61 -11.97
CA GLU A 143 -2.32 -3.27 -11.14
C GLU A 143 -3.12 -2.27 -10.30
N LEU A 144 -2.46 -1.24 -9.72
CA LEU A 144 -3.15 -0.15 -9.05
C LEU A 144 -4.21 0.49 -9.96
N ALA A 145 -3.83 0.79 -11.21
CA ALA A 145 -4.77 1.38 -12.15
C ALA A 145 -5.90 0.41 -12.53
N ARG A 146 -5.59 -0.87 -12.67
CA ARG A 146 -6.57 -1.87 -13.06
C ARG A 146 -7.63 -2.08 -11.98
N VAL A 147 -7.21 -2.30 -10.73
CA VAL A 147 -8.14 -2.65 -9.64
C VAL A 147 -8.87 -1.46 -9.03
N THR A 148 -8.39 -0.23 -9.21
CA THR A 148 -9.08 0.97 -8.72
C THR A 148 -10.26 1.29 -9.63
N ALA A 149 -11.44 1.54 -9.08
CA ALA A 149 -12.64 1.95 -9.81
C ALA A 149 -12.47 3.35 -10.43
N VAL A 150 -13.19 3.63 -11.50
CA VAL A 150 -13.32 5.01 -12.03
C VAL A 150 -13.97 5.88 -10.96
N GLY A 151 -13.37 7.02 -10.67
CA GLY A 151 -13.76 7.89 -9.55
C GLY A 151 -13.14 7.50 -8.21
N GLY A 152 -12.61 6.28 -8.07
CA GLY A 152 -11.93 5.79 -6.88
C GLY A 152 -10.57 6.44 -6.66
N HIS A 153 -9.97 6.18 -5.50
CA HIS A 153 -8.76 6.84 -5.03
C HIS A 153 -7.61 5.86 -4.75
N VAL A 154 -6.39 6.36 -4.87
CA VAL A 154 -5.19 5.68 -4.40
C VAL A 154 -4.49 6.59 -3.39
N ALA A 155 -4.23 6.05 -2.18
CA ALA A 155 -3.47 6.70 -1.12
C ALA A 155 -2.13 5.99 -0.92
N ILE A 156 -1.02 6.65 -1.23
CA ILE A 156 0.33 6.07 -1.10
C ILE A 156 1.09 6.83 -0.03
N ALA A 157 1.59 6.13 1.00
CA ALA A 157 2.33 6.74 2.09
C ALA A 157 3.69 6.08 2.33
N TYR A 158 4.65 6.90 2.73
CA TYR A 158 5.97 6.49 3.20
C TYR A 158 6.23 7.11 4.58
N SER A 159 6.16 6.30 5.63
CA SER A 159 6.14 6.75 7.03
C SER A 159 7.38 7.51 7.47
N LEU A 160 8.51 7.34 6.81
CA LEU A 160 9.77 8.04 7.07
C LEU A 160 10.25 8.85 5.85
N GLY A 161 9.37 9.15 4.90
CA GLY A 161 9.68 9.84 3.67
C GLY A 161 10.85 9.18 2.94
N ALA A 162 11.83 9.97 2.52
CA ALA A 162 13.00 9.49 1.81
C ALA A 162 13.90 8.53 2.62
N ARG A 163 13.72 8.41 3.94
CA ARG A 163 14.42 7.44 4.80
C ARG A 163 13.77 6.06 4.79
N THR A 164 12.54 5.92 4.29
CA THR A 164 11.88 4.61 4.13
C THR A 164 12.70 3.74 3.17
N PRO A 165 13.05 2.49 3.54
CA PRO A 165 13.80 1.61 2.64
C PRO A 165 13.10 1.38 1.31
N ILE A 166 11.78 1.17 1.36
CA ILE A 166 10.90 1.11 0.18
C ILE A 166 10.34 2.51 -0.04
N TRP A 167 10.99 3.32 -0.86
CA TRP A 167 10.56 4.69 -1.14
C TRP A 167 10.65 5.02 -2.62
N VAL A 168 9.60 5.70 -3.12
CA VAL A 168 9.55 6.25 -4.46
C VAL A 168 9.32 7.76 -4.35
N PRO A 169 10.12 8.61 -5.02
CA PRO A 169 9.91 10.05 -4.99
C PRO A 169 8.50 10.43 -5.42
N THR A 170 7.88 11.37 -4.69
CA THR A 170 6.49 11.82 -4.94
C THR A 170 6.28 12.30 -6.39
N ALA A 171 7.27 13.00 -6.95
CA ALA A 171 7.23 13.40 -8.37
C ALA A 171 7.12 12.19 -9.32
N ARG A 172 7.79 11.08 -9.00
CA ARG A 172 7.71 9.84 -9.76
C ARG A 172 6.34 9.18 -9.59
N LEU A 173 5.81 9.14 -8.37
CA LEU A 173 4.46 8.62 -8.10
C LEU A 173 3.43 9.37 -8.95
N ARG A 174 3.45 10.70 -8.90
CA ARG A 174 2.55 11.55 -9.71
C ARG A 174 2.65 11.27 -11.20
N ALA A 175 3.87 11.21 -11.72
CA ALA A 175 4.10 10.97 -13.15
C ALA A 175 3.58 9.60 -13.60
N GLU A 176 3.80 8.54 -12.81
CA GLU A 176 3.35 7.19 -13.15
C GLU A 176 1.83 7.00 -13.00
N LEU A 177 1.22 7.62 -12.00
CA LEU A 177 -0.22 7.62 -11.81
C LEU A 177 -0.92 8.42 -12.93
N LYS A 178 -0.39 9.62 -13.28
CA LYS A 178 -0.93 10.44 -14.38
C LYS A 178 -0.96 9.67 -15.71
N LYS A 179 0.10 8.93 -16.04
CA LYS A 179 0.16 8.09 -17.28
C LYS A 179 -0.95 7.03 -17.32
N ARG A 180 -1.58 6.72 -16.19
CA ARG A 180 -2.61 5.68 -16.03
C ARG A 180 -3.99 6.25 -15.71
N GLY A 181 -4.19 7.53 -16.03
CA GLY A 181 -5.50 8.17 -15.90
C GLY A 181 -5.83 8.68 -14.50
N PHE A 182 -4.86 8.75 -13.58
CA PHE A 182 -5.10 9.39 -12.29
C PHE A 182 -4.81 10.88 -12.32
N ALA A 183 -5.75 11.66 -11.78
CA ALA A 183 -5.52 13.05 -11.41
C ALA A 183 -4.90 13.11 -10.00
N HIS A 184 -3.90 13.97 -9.81
CA HIS A 184 -3.36 14.28 -8.49
C HIS A 184 -4.40 15.08 -7.69
N VAL A 185 -4.64 14.69 -6.44
CA VAL A 185 -5.53 15.39 -5.52
C VAL A 185 -4.70 16.24 -4.55
N ALA A 186 -3.83 15.61 -3.76
CA ALA A 186 -3.00 16.29 -2.77
C ALA A 186 -1.74 15.51 -2.41
N ASP A 187 -0.73 16.22 -1.91
CA ASP A 187 0.42 15.66 -1.21
C ASP A 187 0.39 16.14 0.25
N PHE A 188 0.79 15.27 1.16
CA PHE A 188 0.86 15.58 2.58
C PHE A 188 2.27 15.28 3.09
N SER A 189 2.74 16.13 4.00
CA SER A 189 3.96 15.94 4.77
C SER A 189 3.63 16.03 6.25
N VAL A 190 3.79 14.96 6.98
CA VAL A 190 3.49 14.86 8.41
C VAL A 190 4.68 14.24 9.11
N ASP A 191 5.23 14.95 10.08
CA ASP A 191 6.47 14.58 10.78
C ASP A 191 7.62 14.35 9.78
N HIS A 192 8.05 13.10 9.66
CA HIS A 192 9.08 12.68 8.70
C HIS A 192 8.53 11.92 7.50
N GLY A 193 7.24 11.68 7.49
CA GLY A 193 6.56 10.92 6.45
C GLY A 193 5.93 11.79 5.38
N VAL A 194 5.62 11.16 4.27
CA VAL A 194 4.94 11.80 3.15
C VAL A 194 3.85 10.87 2.63
N SER A 195 2.77 11.46 2.11
CA SER A 195 1.76 10.71 1.39
C SER A 195 1.24 11.49 0.19
N LEU A 196 0.59 10.77 -0.71
CA LEU A 196 -0.04 11.28 -1.92
C LEU A 196 -1.43 10.68 -2.04
N LEU A 197 -2.41 11.50 -2.38
CA LEU A 197 -3.75 11.09 -2.78
C LEU A 197 -3.95 11.40 -4.27
N ALA A 198 -4.44 10.41 -5.02
CA ALA A 198 -4.78 10.56 -6.42
C ALA A 198 -6.13 9.92 -6.72
N ARG A 199 -6.89 10.49 -7.66
CA ARG A 199 -8.22 10.02 -8.08
C ARG A 199 -8.15 9.46 -9.49
N LYS A 200 -8.75 8.29 -9.72
CA LYS A 200 -8.85 7.70 -11.06
C LYS A 200 -9.93 8.41 -11.87
N GLY A 201 -9.53 8.97 -13.02
CA GLY A 201 -10.43 9.56 -13.99
C GLY A 201 -11.12 8.50 -14.87
N PRO A 202 -12.10 8.90 -15.71
CA PRO A 202 -12.61 8.05 -16.77
C PRO A 202 -11.45 7.67 -17.71
N GLN A 203 -11.51 6.45 -18.26
CA GLN A 203 -10.57 6.07 -19.32
C GLN A 203 -10.98 6.82 -20.59
N SER A 204 -10.07 7.62 -21.12
CA SER A 204 -10.22 8.29 -22.41
C SER A 204 -9.94 7.30 -23.55
#